data_b93548acda7d87be7998cac823450b98
#
_entry.id   b93548acda7d87be7998cac823450b98
#
_cell.length_a   1.000
_cell.length_b   1.000
_cell.length_c   1.000
_cell.angle_alpha   90.00
_cell.angle_beta   90.00
_cell.angle_gamma   90.00
#
_symmetry.space_group_name_H-M   'P 1'
#
loop_
_entity.id
_entity.type
_entity.pdbx_description
1 polymer ?
#
loop_
_entity_poly.entity_id
_entity_poly.type
_entity_poly.pdbx_seq_one_letter_code
_entity_poly.pdbx_strand_id
1 'polypeptide(L)'
;MSEHIIKAEFSEVMQKSYIDYAMSVICARALPDARDGLKPVQRRVLYSMDELGLRYDRPHRKSARIVGDTMGKYHPHGDSSIYESLVVMSQDFKKGVPLVDGHGNFGSIEGDGAAAMRYTEARLQKITQEAYLADLDKNVVDFVSNFDETEKRSEEHTSELQS
;
A
#
# COMPACT_ATOMS: atom_id res chain seq x y z
N MET A 1 17.92 45.64 15.78
CA MET A 1 17.64 44.20 15.69
C MET A 1 18.97 43.48 15.57
N SER A 2 19.38 42.71 16.57
CA SER A 2 20.60 41.92 16.52
C SER A 2 20.32 40.63 15.72
N GLU A 3 20.94 40.51 14.55
CA GLU A 3 20.94 39.26 13.80
C GLU A 3 21.68 38.18 14.59
N HIS A 4 20.97 37.15 15.02
CA HIS A 4 21.56 35.94 15.61
C HIS A 4 22.03 35.02 14.49
N ILE A 5 23.31 35.12 14.13
CA ILE A 5 23.94 34.21 13.17
C ILE A 5 24.33 32.94 13.92
N ILE A 6 23.61 31.84 13.67
CA ILE A 6 23.96 30.51 14.17
C ILE A 6 24.93 29.89 13.16
N LYS A 7 26.16 29.62 13.58
CA LYS A 7 27.14 28.88 12.78
C LYS A 7 26.86 27.39 12.95
N ALA A 8 26.46 26.72 11.87
CA ALA A 8 26.34 25.27 11.81
C ALA A 8 27.33 24.72 10.79
N GLU A 9 27.95 23.58 11.09
CA GLU A 9 28.82 22.91 10.14
C GLU A 9 27.99 22.25 9.05
N PHE A 10 28.38 22.43 7.78
CA PHE A 10 27.62 21.94 6.61
C PHE A 10 27.40 20.42 6.66
N SER A 11 28.42 19.67 7.10
CA SER A 11 28.34 18.21 7.23
C SER A 11 27.29 17.78 8.26
N GLU A 12 27.18 18.46 9.40
CA GLU A 12 26.20 18.17 10.45
C GLU A 12 24.77 18.46 9.97
N VAL A 13 24.57 19.58 9.28
CA VAL A 13 23.27 19.96 8.72
C VAL A 13 22.84 18.96 7.66
N MET A 14 23.74 18.52 6.78
CA MET A 14 23.48 17.51 5.76
C MET A 14 23.14 16.16 6.36
N GLN A 15 23.88 15.69 7.35
CA GLN A 15 23.60 14.44 8.04
C GLN A 15 22.23 14.46 8.74
N LYS A 16 21.94 15.54 9.46
CA LYS A 16 20.64 15.68 10.13
C LYS A 16 19.48 15.70 9.13
N SER A 17 19.59 16.46 8.07
CA SER A 17 18.56 16.55 7.03
C SER A 17 18.36 15.22 6.32
N TYR A 18 19.43 14.45 6.07
CA TYR A 18 19.35 13.12 5.49
C TYR A 18 18.65 12.12 6.42
N ILE A 19 18.98 12.13 7.71
CA ILE A 19 18.34 11.29 8.73
C ILE A 19 16.86 11.64 8.85
N ASP A 20 16.52 12.91 8.93
CA ASP A 20 15.12 13.37 9.02
C ASP A 20 14.32 12.94 7.78
N TYR A 21 14.89 13.07 6.57
CA TYR A 21 14.29 12.59 5.33
C TYR A 21 14.12 11.07 5.33
N ALA A 22 15.16 10.33 5.69
CA ALA A 22 15.11 8.86 5.73
C ALA A 22 14.07 8.37 6.75
N MET A 23 13.98 8.97 7.93
CA MET A 23 12.97 8.66 8.95
C MET A 23 11.56 8.96 8.46
N SER A 24 11.35 10.10 7.81
CA SER A 24 10.05 10.47 7.22
C SER A 24 9.60 9.45 6.17
N VAL A 25 10.48 9.04 5.26
CA VAL A 25 10.19 8.02 4.23
C VAL A 25 9.88 6.66 4.86
N ILE A 26 10.66 6.24 5.87
CA ILE A 26 10.44 4.97 6.57
C ILE A 26 9.10 5.00 7.29
N CYS A 27 8.78 6.06 8.02
CA CYS A 27 7.50 6.22 8.71
C CYS A 27 6.33 6.17 7.73
N ALA A 28 6.39 6.91 6.63
CA ALA A 28 5.34 6.92 5.63
C ALA A 28 5.09 5.56 4.97
N ARG A 29 6.11 4.71 4.82
CA ARG A 29 6.00 3.39 4.20
C ARG A 29 5.72 2.25 5.19
N ALA A 30 6.29 2.33 6.38
CA ALA A 30 6.32 1.22 7.33
C ALA A 30 5.12 1.22 8.28
N LEU A 31 4.61 2.39 8.65
CA LEU A 31 3.54 2.51 9.63
C LEU A 31 2.16 2.44 8.96
N PRO A 32 1.24 1.64 9.53
CA PRO A 32 -0.15 1.68 9.12
C PRO A 32 -0.80 3.01 9.47
N ASP A 33 -1.74 3.46 8.65
CA ASP A 33 -2.58 4.62 8.98
C ASP A 33 -3.43 4.33 10.22
N ALA A 34 -3.50 5.31 11.12
CA ALA A 34 -4.25 5.16 12.38
C ALA A 34 -5.77 5.00 12.19
N ARG A 35 -6.30 5.42 11.04
CA ARG A 35 -7.75 5.39 10.75
C ARG A 35 -8.21 4.05 10.21
N ASP A 36 -7.46 3.44 9.30
CA ASP A 36 -7.87 2.22 8.60
C ASP A 36 -6.90 1.03 8.81
N GLY A 37 -5.76 1.27 9.44
CA GLY A 37 -4.75 0.25 9.67
C GLY A 37 -4.03 -0.25 8.42
N LEU A 38 -4.14 0.46 7.29
CA LEU A 38 -3.51 0.09 6.04
C LEU A 38 -2.17 0.80 5.86
N LYS A 39 -1.20 0.06 5.33
CA LYS A 39 0.01 0.63 4.77
C LYS A 39 -0.25 1.13 3.34
N PRO A 40 0.50 2.12 2.85
CA PRO A 40 0.30 2.64 1.49
C PRO A 40 0.27 1.58 0.40
N VAL A 41 1.17 0.59 0.46
CA VAL A 41 1.19 -0.52 -0.51
C VAL A 41 -0.09 -1.36 -0.45
N GLN A 42 -0.63 -1.61 0.73
CA GLN A 42 -1.87 -2.37 0.92
C GLN A 42 -3.06 -1.63 0.30
N ARG A 43 -3.15 -0.32 0.54
CA ARG A 43 -4.20 0.52 -0.05
C ARG A 43 -4.14 0.53 -1.57
N ARG A 44 -2.95 0.62 -2.15
CA ARG A 44 -2.72 0.57 -3.60
C ARG A 44 -3.13 -0.76 -4.21
N VAL A 45 -2.83 -1.87 -3.53
CA VAL A 45 -3.26 -3.21 -3.95
C VAL A 45 -4.77 -3.33 -3.95
N LEU A 46 -5.44 -2.93 -2.86
CA LEU A 46 -6.91 -2.99 -2.77
C LEU A 46 -7.59 -2.10 -3.82
N TYR A 47 -7.06 -0.91 -4.05
CA TYR A 47 -7.57 -0.01 -5.08
C TYR A 47 -7.41 -0.58 -6.49
N SER A 48 -6.23 -1.15 -6.81
CA SER A 48 -6.00 -1.83 -8.08
C SER A 48 -6.94 -3.03 -8.28
N MET A 49 -7.21 -3.79 -7.21
CA MET A 49 -8.16 -4.90 -7.25
C MET A 49 -9.59 -4.42 -7.52
N ASP A 50 -10.00 -3.29 -6.95
CA ASP A 50 -11.32 -2.70 -7.21
C ASP A 50 -11.45 -2.22 -8.65
N GLU A 51 -10.43 -1.54 -9.19
CA GLU A 51 -10.40 -1.12 -10.60
C GLU A 51 -10.46 -2.32 -11.57
N LEU A 52 -9.81 -3.42 -11.23
CA LEU A 52 -9.89 -4.67 -11.99
C LEU A 52 -11.24 -5.38 -11.84
N GLY A 53 -12.14 -4.86 -11.02
CA GLY A 53 -13.46 -5.42 -10.76
C GLY A 53 -13.42 -6.78 -10.04
N LEU A 54 -12.42 -7.01 -9.20
CA LEU A 54 -12.20 -8.27 -8.47
C LEU A 54 -13.06 -8.34 -7.21
N ARG A 55 -14.35 -8.23 -7.36
CA ARG A 55 -15.33 -8.24 -6.28
C ARG A 55 -15.51 -9.64 -5.69
N TYR A 56 -16.04 -9.68 -4.45
CA TYR A 56 -16.27 -10.93 -3.72
C TYR A 56 -17.20 -11.92 -4.47
N ASP A 57 -18.07 -11.41 -5.34
CA ASP A 57 -19.01 -12.17 -6.14
C ASP A 57 -18.48 -12.52 -7.54
N ARG A 58 -17.24 -12.17 -7.84
CA ARG A 58 -16.58 -12.42 -9.12
C ARG A 58 -15.53 -13.53 -9.01
N PRO A 59 -15.13 -14.13 -10.12
CA PRO A 59 -14.05 -15.13 -10.12
C PRO A 59 -12.73 -14.53 -9.63
N HIS A 60 -11.94 -15.34 -8.93
CA HIS A 60 -10.56 -15.00 -8.58
C HIS A 60 -9.72 -14.75 -9.84
N ARG A 61 -8.71 -13.92 -9.69
CA ARG A 61 -7.69 -13.64 -10.71
C ARG A 61 -6.30 -13.97 -10.22
N LYS A 62 -5.42 -14.32 -11.13
CA LYS A 62 -4.02 -14.61 -10.82
C LYS A 62 -3.38 -13.45 -10.04
N SER A 63 -2.72 -13.78 -8.94
CA SER A 63 -2.01 -12.80 -8.11
C SER A 63 -0.97 -12.02 -8.92
N ALA A 64 -0.31 -12.69 -9.87
CA ALA A 64 0.64 -12.04 -10.78
C ALA A 64 0.01 -10.89 -11.60
N ARG A 65 -1.27 -11.00 -11.97
CA ARG A 65 -1.99 -9.93 -12.68
C ARG A 65 -2.23 -8.73 -11.77
N ILE A 66 -2.65 -8.99 -10.52
CA ILE A 66 -2.90 -7.94 -9.53
C ILE A 66 -1.60 -7.20 -9.21
N VAL A 67 -0.52 -7.94 -8.97
CA VAL A 67 0.80 -7.37 -8.69
C VAL A 67 1.31 -6.54 -9.85
N GLY A 68 1.19 -7.04 -11.09
CA GLY A 68 1.63 -6.33 -12.28
C GLY A 68 0.85 -5.04 -12.51
N ASP A 69 -0.45 -5.03 -12.32
CA ASP A 69 -1.30 -3.83 -12.46
C ASP A 69 -0.96 -2.79 -11.38
N THR A 70 -0.84 -3.22 -10.13
CA THR A 70 -0.46 -2.34 -9.01
C THR A 70 0.92 -1.73 -9.23
N MET A 71 1.90 -2.53 -9.65
CA MET A 71 3.26 -2.06 -9.90
C MET A 71 3.30 -1.07 -11.06
N GLY A 72 2.58 -1.34 -12.13
CA GLY A 72 2.58 -0.51 -13.31
C GLY A 72 1.90 0.84 -13.12
N LYS A 73 0.88 0.92 -12.27
CA LYS A 73 0.07 2.13 -12.10
C LYS A 73 0.39 2.91 -10.83
N TYR A 74 0.61 2.26 -9.70
CA TYR A 74 0.55 2.92 -8.39
C TYR A 74 1.79 2.72 -7.51
N HIS A 75 2.57 1.69 -7.72
CA HIS A 75 3.67 1.34 -6.82
C HIS A 75 4.93 0.93 -7.59
N PRO A 76 5.78 1.90 -7.98
CA PRO A 76 6.97 1.67 -8.81
C PRO A 76 8.13 1.07 -7.99
N HIS A 77 7.89 -0.04 -7.32
CA HIS A 77 8.85 -0.78 -6.50
C HIS A 77 8.82 -2.26 -6.88
N GLY A 78 9.63 -3.08 -6.20
CA GLY A 78 9.71 -4.51 -6.51
C GLY A 78 8.39 -5.27 -6.33
N ASP A 79 8.13 -6.20 -7.22
CA ASP A 79 6.94 -7.07 -7.22
C ASP A 79 6.80 -7.90 -5.94
N SER A 80 7.92 -8.31 -5.34
CA SER A 80 7.95 -9.09 -4.11
C SER A 80 7.25 -8.39 -2.95
N SER A 81 7.49 -7.10 -2.75
CA SER A 81 6.87 -6.32 -1.67
C SER A 81 5.36 -6.18 -1.85
N ILE A 82 4.92 -6.04 -3.10
CA ILE A 82 3.50 -5.96 -3.46
C ILE A 82 2.83 -7.31 -3.19
N TYR A 83 3.47 -8.41 -3.64
CA TYR A 83 2.94 -9.75 -3.42
C TYR A 83 2.90 -10.14 -1.94
N GLU A 84 3.94 -9.85 -1.17
CA GLU A 84 3.95 -10.06 0.28
C GLU A 84 2.79 -9.31 0.97
N SER A 85 2.51 -8.09 0.55
CA SER A 85 1.39 -7.31 1.08
C SER A 85 0.05 -7.96 0.75
N LEU A 86 -0.12 -8.47 -0.47
CA LEU A 86 -1.31 -9.23 -0.87
C LEU A 86 -1.48 -10.49 -0.02
N VAL A 87 -0.40 -11.23 0.20
CA VAL A 87 -0.38 -12.43 1.02
C VAL A 87 -0.77 -12.13 2.47
N VAL A 88 -0.18 -11.10 3.08
CA VAL A 88 -0.52 -10.70 4.46
C VAL A 88 -2.00 -10.34 4.61
N MET A 89 -2.59 -9.67 3.61
CA MET A 89 -4.01 -9.30 3.64
C MET A 89 -4.96 -10.50 3.46
N SER A 90 -4.47 -11.62 2.95
CA SER A 90 -5.25 -12.86 2.82
C SER A 90 -5.11 -13.81 4.01
N GLN A 91 -4.17 -13.54 4.93
CA GLN A 91 -3.89 -14.38 6.09
C GLN A 91 -4.69 -13.90 7.31
N ASP A 92 -5.61 -14.72 7.80
CA ASP A 92 -6.43 -14.46 8.98
C ASP A 92 -5.60 -14.32 10.27
N PHE A 93 -4.56 -15.14 10.42
CA PHE A 93 -3.66 -15.09 11.57
C PHE A 93 -2.79 -13.83 11.64
N LYS A 94 -2.68 -13.05 10.56
CA LYS A 94 -1.93 -11.79 10.55
C LYS A 94 -2.80 -10.55 10.65
N LYS A 95 -4.01 -10.59 10.09
CA LYS A 95 -4.92 -9.44 10.04
C LYS A 95 -6.12 -9.55 10.98
N GLY A 96 -6.37 -10.71 11.56
CA GLY A 96 -7.60 -10.97 12.31
C GLY A 96 -8.83 -11.10 11.41
N VAL A 97 -9.07 -10.12 10.55
CA VAL A 97 -10.06 -10.18 9.46
C VAL A 97 -9.33 -10.04 8.13
N PRO A 98 -9.30 -11.07 7.29
CA PRO A 98 -8.65 -10.98 5.99
C PRO A 98 -9.42 -10.02 5.07
N LEU A 99 -8.67 -9.19 4.34
CA LEU A 99 -9.21 -8.23 3.40
C LEU A 99 -9.27 -8.78 1.97
N VAL A 100 -8.50 -9.80 1.72
CA VAL A 100 -8.38 -10.49 0.42
C VAL A 100 -8.78 -11.94 0.59
N ASP A 101 -9.62 -12.43 -0.32
CA ASP A 101 -9.98 -13.83 -0.44
C ASP A 101 -8.99 -14.51 -1.41
N GLY A 102 -8.09 -15.31 -0.84
CA GLY A 102 -7.04 -16.02 -1.58
C GLY A 102 -7.44 -17.44 -1.94
N HIS A 103 -7.12 -17.85 -3.16
CA HIS A 103 -7.27 -19.23 -3.63
C HIS A 103 -5.89 -19.81 -3.97
N GLY A 104 -5.54 -20.91 -3.33
CA GLY A 104 -4.22 -21.55 -3.41
C GLY A 104 -3.47 -21.47 -2.11
N ASN A 105 -2.16 -21.73 -2.15
CA ASN A 105 -1.32 -21.70 -0.96
C ASN A 105 -0.83 -20.28 -0.67
N PHE A 106 -1.41 -19.64 0.32
CA PHE A 106 -0.99 -18.32 0.84
C PHE A 106 -0.18 -18.43 2.14
N GLY A 107 0.37 -19.61 2.42
CA GLY A 107 1.15 -19.85 3.62
C GLY A 107 0.32 -20.33 4.81
N SER A 108 1.00 -20.74 5.88
CA SER A 108 0.38 -21.21 7.10
C SER A 108 0.98 -20.53 8.33
N ILE A 109 0.29 -20.66 9.48
CA ILE A 109 0.77 -20.19 10.77
C ILE A 109 2.03 -20.95 11.21
N GLU A 110 2.25 -22.17 10.70
CA GLU A 110 3.39 -23.03 11.02
C GLU A 110 4.69 -22.61 10.33
N GLY A 111 4.63 -21.55 9.50
CA GLY A 111 5.81 -20.95 8.89
C GLY A 111 6.02 -21.30 7.42
N ASP A 112 5.10 -22.03 6.79
CA ASP A 112 5.15 -22.25 5.36
C ASP A 112 4.96 -20.94 4.60
N GLY A 113 5.83 -20.67 3.64
CA GLY A 113 5.72 -19.53 2.76
C GLY A 113 4.58 -19.70 1.75
N ALA A 114 4.07 -18.56 1.24
CA ALA A 114 3.12 -18.58 0.13
C ALA A 114 3.74 -19.14 -1.15
N ALA A 115 2.95 -19.80 -1.96
CA ALA A 115 3.35 -20.18 -3.31
C ALA A 115 3.64 -18.95 -4.18
N ALA A 116 4.40 -19.12 -5.26
CA ALA A 116 4.69 -18.02 -6.17
C ALA A 116 3.40 -17.42 -6.76
N MET A 117 3.40 -16.11 -7.01
CA MET A 117 2.22 -15.34 -7.47
C MET A 117 1.59 -15.86 -8.78
N ARG A 118 2.33 -16.63 -9.58
CA ARG A 118 1.81 -17.26 -10.79
C ARG A 118 0.88 -18.43 -10.51
N TYR A 119 0.92 -19.00 -9.31
CA TYR A 119 0.11 -20.16 -8.92
C TYR A 119 -1.10 -19.79 -8.06
N THR A 120 -1.05 -18.66 -7.39
CA THR A 120 -2.12 -18.21 -6.50
C THR A 120 -3.10 -17.29 -7.22
N GLU A 121 -4.32 -17.23 -6.71
CA GLU A 121 -5.39 -16.38 -7.20
C GLU A 121 -6.02 -15.61 -6.04
N ALA A 122 -6.55 -14.44 -6.32
CA ALA A 122 -7.14 -13.59 -5.28
C ALA A 122 -8.33 -12.79 -5.82
N ARG A 123 -9.18 -12.37 -4.88
CA ARG A 123 -10.25 -11.39 -5.07
C ARG A 123 -10.47 -10.62 -3.76
N LEU A 124 -11.27 -9.57 -3.81
CA LEU A 124 -11.63 -8.82 -2.61
C LEU A 124 -12.59 -9.61 -1.72
N GLN A 125 -12.43 -9.50 -0.42
CA GLN A 125 -13.43 -9.94 0.55
C GLN A 125 -14.64 -8.99 0.56
N LYS A 126 -15.80 -9.52 0.96
CA LYS A 126 -17.03 -8.72 1.07
C LYS A 126 -16.86 -7.52 2.00
N ILE A 127 -16.25 -7.73 3.16
CA ILE A 127 -15.98 -6.67 4.13
C ILE A 127 -15.11 -5.56 3.56
N THR A 128 -14.15 -5.88 2.71
CA THR A 128 -13.28 -4.90 2.05
C THR A 128 -14.07 -3.97 1.16
N GLN A 129 -15.00 -4.52 0.37
CA GLN A 129 -15.86 -3.71 -0.49
C GLN A 129 -16.82 -2.83 0.29
N GLU A 130 -17.42 -3.36 1.35
CA GLU A 130 -18.44 -2.66 2.13
C GLU A 130 -17.86 -1.64 3.12
N ALA A 131 -16.65 -1.87 3.65
CA ALA A 131 -16.06 -1.02 4.67
C ALA A 131 -14.93 -0.11 4.16
N TYR A 132 -14.11 -0.58 3.23
CA TYR A 132 -12.94 0.17 2.78
C TYR A 132 -13.11 0.84 1.41
N LEU A 133 -13.95 0.29 0.55
CA LEU A 133 -14.07 0.72 -0.85
C LEU A 133 -15.48 1.27 -1.20
N ALA A 134 -16.42 1.22 -0.26
CA ALA A 134 -17.81 1.59 -0.53
C ALA A 134 -17.99 3.06 -0.93
N ASP A 135 -17.21 3.95 -0.31
CA ASP A 135 -17.33 5.40 -0.46
C ASP A 135 -16.09 6.03 -1.10
N LEU A 136 -15.45 5.33 -2.03
CA LEU A 136 -14.33 5.87 -2.82
C LEU A 136 -14.83 6.88 -3.88
N ASP A 137 -15.50 7.93 -3.42
CA ASP A 137 -15.94 9.07 -4.25
C ASP A 137 -14.95 10.23 -4.04
N LYS A 138 -14.70 10.98 -5.10
CA LYS A 138 -13.88 12.21 -5.08
C LYS A 138 -14.35 13.28 -4.10
N ASN A 139 -15.60 13.20 -3.66
CA ASN A 139 -16.15 14.10 -2.65
C ASN A 139 -15.88 13.65 -1.20
N VAL A 140 -15.42 12.41 -1.02
CA VAL A 140 -15.18 11.80 0.29
C VAL A 140 -13.70 11.51 0.52
N VAL A 141 -12.97 11.19 -0.55
CA VAL A 141 -11.57 10.79 -0.51
C VAL A 141 -10.74 11.66 -1.44
N ASP A 142 -9.60 12.13 -0.94
CA ASP A 142 -8.64 12.86 -1.75
C ASP A 142 -7.88 11.91 -2.68
N PHE A 143 -7.87 12.27 -3.96
CA PHE A 143 -7.11 11.56 -4.98
C PHE A 143 -5.90 12.37 -5.41
N VAL A 144 -4.74 11.74 -5.40
CA VAL A 144 -3.49 12.32 -5.93
C VAL A 144 -3.06 11.59 -7.20
N SER A 145 -2.32 12.27 -8.04
CA SER A 145 -1.75 11.65 -9.24
C SER A 145 -0.77 10.54 -8.86
N ASN A 146 -0.72 9.49 -9.68
CA ASN A 146 0.32 8.47 -9.55
C ASN A 146 1.70 9.01 -10.00
N PHE A 147 2.74 8.18 -9.95
CA PHE A 147 4.13 8.59 -10.23
C PHE A 147 4.39 9.05 -11.67
N ASP A 148 3.56 8.66 -12.65
CA ASP A 148 3.64 9.08 -14.06
C ASP A 148 2.48 10.02 -14.46
N GLU A 149 1.66 10.46 -13.51
CA GLU A 149 0.53 11.38 -13.68
C GLU A 149 -0.59 10.88 -14.62
N THR A 150 -0.56 9.59 -14.97
CA THR A 150 -1.55 9.00 -15.90
C THR A 150 -2.85 8.60 -15.21
N GLU A 151 -2.76 8.23 -13.93
CA GLU A 151 -3.89 7.74 -13.13
C GLU A 151 -3.96 8.47 -11.79
N LYS A 152 -5.16 8.60 -11.23
CA LYS A 152 -5.37 9.12 -9.89
C LYS A 152 -5.53 7.97 -8.90
N ARG A 153 -4.83 8.05 -7.78
CA ARG A 153 -4.92 7.09 -6.68
C ARG A 153 -5.56 7.71 -5.46
N SER A 154 -6.25 6.90 -4.66
CA SER A 154 -6.71 7.34 -3.35
C SER A 154 -5.53 7.36 -2.37
N GLU A 155 -5.22 8.51 -1.82
CA GLU A 155 -4.32 8.66 -0.67
C GLU A 155 -4.97 9.56 0.36
N GLU A 156 -5.45 8.98 1.42
CA GLU A 156 -5.71 9.74 2.63
C GLU A 156 -4.38 10.08 3.30
N HIS A 157 -3.91 11.32 3.18
CA HIS A 157 -2.81 11.92 3.94
C HIS A 157 -1.36 11.49 3.70
N THR A 158 -0.88 11.51 2.48
CA THR A 158 0.58 11.54 2.24
C THR A 158 1.07 12.80 1.53
N SER A 159 0.20 13.79 1.28
CA SER A 159 0.56 14.97 0.51
C SER A 159 1.42 15.99 1.26
N GLU A 160 1.50 15.96 2.58
CA GLU A 160 2.28 16.95 3.35
C GLU A 160 3.77 16.58 3.55
N LEU A 161 4.19 15.39 3.17
CA LEU A 161 5.58 14.93 3.36
C LEU A 161 6.39 14.80 2.06
N GLN A 162 5.86 15.26 0.93
CA GLN A 162 6.56 15.23 -0.37
C GLN A 162 6.85 16.63 -0.93
N SER A 163 6.73 17.69 -0.13
CA SER A 163 7.20 19.04 -0.52
C SER A 163 8.56 19.35 0.08
#